data_546fc103de12e77079bf76ac1891ac08
#
_entry.id   546fc103de12e77079bf76ac1891ac08
#
_cell.length_a   1.000
_cell.length_b   1.000
_cell.length_c   1.000
_cell.angle_alpha   90.00
_cell.angle_beta   90.00
_cell.angle_gamma   90.00
#
_symmetry.space_group_name_H-M   'P 1'
#
loop_
_entity.id
_entity.type
_entity.pdbx_description
1 polymer ?
#
loop_
_entity_poly.entity_id
_entity_poly.type
_entity_poly.pdbx_seq_one_letter_code
_entity_poly.pdbx_strand_id
1 'polypeptide(L)'
;MLSGRIAIKHGGNRSLSGVRWTHYAGADEILLLAPFGQTVARIRSDMRGAVLDMPFKHYAAKDVDELTQQVLGWRLPLSGLRYWVLALPAPRSAFNIEHHTNGQTMLLSQDNWTIHYTRYAAQTLDSLPLRLALQRDGLEIQLLIDEWEI
;
A
#
# COMPACT_ATOMS: atom_id res chain seq x y z
N MET A 1 4.02 -10.72 -5.80
CA MET A 1 3.15 -9.73 -6.46
C MET A 1 1.76 -9.76 -5.86
N LEU A 2 1.13 -8.63 -5.74
CA LEU A 2 -0.29 -8.56 -5.41
C LEU A 2 -1.04 -7.78 -6.47
N SER A 3 -2.28 -8.10 -6.68
CA SER A 3 -3.20 -7.33 -7.51
C SER A 3 -4.52 -7.15 -6.79
N GLY A 4 -5.16 -6.01 -7.01
CA GLY A 4 -6.40 -5.70 -6.33
C GLY A 4 -6.85 -4.28 -6.64
N ARG A 5 -7.46 -3.65 -5.63
CA ARG A 5 -8.01 -2.30 -5.75
C ARG A 5 -7.57 -1.46 -4.57
N ILE A 6 -7.30 -0.21 -4.86
CA ILE A 6 -6.93 0.77 -3.83
C ILE A 6 -7.93 1.92 -3.86
N ALA A 7 -8.44 2.28 -2.69
CA ALA A 7 -9.33 3.41 -2.51
C ALA A 7 -8.68 4.43 -1.58
N ILE A 8 -8.65 5.68 -2.00
CA ILE A 8 -8.05 6.78 -1.25
C ILE A 8 -9.14 7.77 -0.88
N LYS A 9 -9.17 8.17 0.38
CA LYS A 9 -10.08 9.18 0.88
C LYS A 9 -9.27 10.26 1.60
N HIS A 10 -9.28 11.47 1.08
CA HIS A 10 -8.46 12.56 1.60
C HIS A 10 -9.13 13.90 1.31
N GLY A 11 -9.32 14.71 2.37
CA GLY A 11 -9.86 16.06 2.21
C GLY A 11 -11.20 16.16 1.51
N GLY A 12 -12.09 15.19 1.69
CA GLY A 12 -13.39 15.15 1.03
C GLY A 12 -13.35 14.53 -0.37
N ASN A 13 -12.16 14.26 -0.90
CA ASN A 13 -11.99 13.62 -2.21
C ASN A 13 -11.86 12.12 -2.04
N ARG A 14 -12.38 11.39 -3.02
CA ARG A 14 -12.26 9.93 -3.09
C ARG A 14 -11.74 9.53 -4.45
N SER A 15 -10.85 8.55 -4.47
CA SER A 15 -10.41 7.94 -5.72
C SER A 15 -10.36 6.43 -5.57
N LEU A 16 -10.59 5.75 -6.67
CA LEU A 16 -10.55 4.28 -6.72
C LEU A 16 -9.81 3.87 -7.97
N SER A 17 -8.85 2.98 -7.84
CA SER A 17 -8.16 2.42 -8.99
C SER A 17 -7.80 0.97 -8.75
N GLY A 18 -7.58 0.23 -9.85
CA GLY A 18 -6.92 -1.05 -9.76
C GLY A 18 -5.45 -0.85 -9.41
N VAL A 19 -4.85 -1.82 -8.77
CA VAL A 19 -3.45 -1.78 -8.39
C VAL A 19 -2.79 -3.13 -8.69
N ARG A 20 -1.58 -3.07 -9.20
CA ARG A 20 -0.72 -4.24 -9.35
C ARG A 20 0.66 -3.86 -8.82
N TRP A 21 1.08 -4.52 -7.79
CA TRP A 21 2.35 -4.22 -7.13
C TRP A 21 3.26 -5.43 -7.18
N THR A 22 4.42 -5.25 -7.77
CA THR A 22 5.47 -6.27 -7.83
C THR A 22 6.67 -5.79 -7.02
N HIS A 23 7.11 -6.61 -6.09
CA HIS A 23 8.29 -6.35 -5.29
C HIS A 23 9.43 -7.23 -5.78
N TYR A 24 10.54 -6.59 -6.14
CA TYR A 24 11.78 -7.25 -6.52
C TYR A 24 12.81 -7.07 -5.42
N ALA A 25 13.95 -7.75 -5.53
CA ALA A 25 15.05 -7.51 -4.60
C ALA A 25 15.52 -6.04 -4.71
N GLY A 26 15.21 -5.23 -3.69
CA GLY A 26 15.60 -3.83 -3.62
C GLY A 26 14.83 -2.87 -4.50
N ALA A 27 13.73 -3.31 -5.13
CA ALA A 27 12.95 -2.45 -6.02
C ALA A 27 11.47 -2.79 -5.97
N ASP A 28 10.64 -1.81 -6.34
CA ASP A 28 9.19 -1.98 -6.42
C ASP A 28 8.66 -1.38 -7.71
N GLU A 29 7.62 -2.01 -8.26
CA GLU A 29 6.84 -1.46 -9.35
C GLU A 29 5.36 -1.52 -8.97
N ILE A 30 4.69 -0.36 -9.04
CA ILE A 30 3.26 -0.25 -8.76
C ILE A 30 2.59 0.30 -10.02
N LEU A 31 1.63 -0.44 -10.54
CA LEU A 31 0.79 -0.01 -11.64
C LEU A 31 -0.56 0.39 -11.10
N LEU A 32 -1.02 1.59 -11.45
CA LEU A 32 -2.38 2.04 -11.19
C LEU A 32 -3.18 1.86 -12.47
N LEU A 33 -4.33 1.21 -12.35
CA LEU A 33 -5.11 0.75 -13.50
C LEU A 33 -6.48 1.41 -13.51
N ALA A 34 -6.93 1.80 -14.71
CA ALA A 34 -8.30 2.21 -14.95
C ALA A 34 -9.24 1.00 -14.90
N PRO A 35 -10.58 1.22 -14.81
CA PRO A 35 -11.56 0.11 -14.69
C PRO A 35 -11.46 -0.96 -15.77
N PHE A 36 -10.97 -0.63 -16.94
CA PHE A 36 -10.82 -1.59 -18.04
C PHE A 36 -9.41 -2.22 -18.12
N GLY A 37 -8.60 -2.05 -17.08
CA GLY A 37 -7.27 -2.66 -17.01
C GLY A 37 -6.16 -1.88 -17.68
N GLN A 38 -6.44 -0.70 -18.23
CA GLN A 38 -5.42 0.15 -18.83
C GLN A 38 -4.55 0.77 -17.74
N THR A 39 -3.23 0.76 -17.94
CA THR A 39 -2.31 1.41 -17.02
C THR A 39 -2.40 2.92 -17.16
N VAL A 40 -2.78 3.61 -16.06
CA VAL A 40 -2.86 5.07 -16.04
C VAL A 40 -1.65 5.72 -15.37
N ALA A 41 -0.92 4.97 -14.54
CA ALA A 41 0.30 5.45 -13.92
C ALA A 41 1.20 4.27 -13.56
N ARG A 42 2.50 4.47 -13.63
CA ARG A 42 3.50 3.49 -13.22
C ARG A 42 4.46 4.15 -12.25
N ILE A 43 4.59 3.58 -11.06
CA ILE A 43 5.54 4.01 -10.05
C ILE A 43 6.64 2.96 -9.96
N ARG A 44 7.90 3.37 -10.10
CA ARG A 44 9.07 2.52 -9.91
C ARG A 44 9.95 3.11 -8.84
N SER A 45 10.40 2.28 -7.92
CA SER A 45 11.22 2.70 -6.79
C SER A 45 12.38 1.74 -6.59
N ASP A 46 13.57 2.28 -6.39
CA ASP A 46 14.77 1.51 -6.03
C ASP A 46 15.64 2.35 -5.09
N MET A 47 16.87 1.92 -4.85
CA MET A 47 17.80 2.63 -3.97
C MET A 47 18.19 4.02 -4.50
N ARG A 48 17.99 4.31 -5.78
CA ARG A 48 18.34 5.58 -6.40
C ARG A 48 17.25 6.62 -6.25
N GLY A 49 16.01 6.20 -6.06
CA GLY A 49 14.88 7.07 -5.94
C GLY A 49 13.62 6.47 -6.50
N ALA A 50 12.63 7.33 -6.77
CA ALA A 50 11.33 6.93 -7.27
C ALA A 50 10.96 7.75 -8.51
N VAL A 51 10.27 7.10 -9.45
CA VAL A 51 9.82 7.71 -10.69
C VAL A 51 8.33 7.38 -10.88
N LEU A 52 7.56 8.38 -11.26
CA LEU A 52 6.17 8.21 -11.66
C LEU A 52 6.03 8.54 -13.16
N ASP A 53 5.58 7.58 -13.93
CA ASP A 53 5.32 7.75 -15.36
C ASP A 53 3.82 7.76 -15.61
N MET A 54 3.35 8.80 -16.30
CA MET A 54 2.00 8.94 -16.80
C MET A 54 2.08 9.24 -18.27
N PRO A 55 0.99 9.06 -19.05
CA PRO A 55 1.00 9.53 -20.43
C PRO A 55 1.37 11.02 -20.48
N PHE A 56 2.42 11.37 -21.20
CA PHE A 56 2.90 12.74 -21.41
C PHE A 56 3.51 13.43 -20.20
N LYS A 57 3.64 12.77 -19.02
CA LYS A 57 4.22 13.38 -17.83
C LYS A 57 5.09 12.37 -17.08
N HIS A 58 6.23 12.86 -16.58
CA HIS A 58 7.16 12.06 -15.80
C HIS A 58 7.60 12.87 -14.60
N TYR A 59 7.65 12.23 -13.44
CA TYR A 59 8.05 12.85 -12.18
C TYR A 59 9.09 11.97 -11.50
N ALA A 60 9.98 12.60 -10.74
CA ALA A 60 10.99 11.89 -9.97
C ALA A 60 11.15 12.51 -8.59
N ALA A 61 11.45 11.68 -7.60
CA ALA A 61 11.72 12.11 -6.23
C ALA A 61 12.66 11.11 -5.57
N LYS A 62 13.09 11.41 -4.34
CA LYS A 62 14.01 10.52 -3.62
C LYS A 62 13.35 9.21 -3.20
N ASP A 63 12.04 9.23 -2.94
CA ASP A 63 11.27 8.04 -2.55
C ASP A 63 9.81 8.19 -2.98
N VAL A 64 9.03 7.13 -2.81
CA VAL A 64 7.62 7.09 -3.21
C VAL A 64 6.78 8.03 -2.35
N ASP A 65 7.08 8.15 -1.07
CA ASP A 65 6.35 9.06 -0.17
C ASP A 65 6.39 10.49 -0.69
N GLU A 66 7.57 10.99 -1.01
CA GLU A 66 7.74 12.34 -1.53
C GLU A 66 7.13 12.50 -2.92
N LEU A 67 7.32 11.50 -3.77
CA LEU A 67 6.79 11.50 -5.13
C LEU A 67 5.26 11.63 -5.14
N THR A 68 4.58 10.80 -4.35
CA THR A 68 3.12 10.83 -4.29
C THR A 68 2.61 12.11 -3.62
N GLN A 69 3.33 12.63 -2.63
CA GLN A 69 2.97 13.92 -2.01
C GLN A 69 3.03 15.04 -3.04
N GLN A 70 4.06 15.09 -3.88
CA GLN A 70 4.19 16.13 -4.90
C GLN A 70 3.13 16.04 -5.98
N VAL A 71 2.81 14.83 -6.44
CA VAL A 71 1.95 14.62 -7.61
C VAL A 71 0.48 14.44 -7.21
N LEU A 72 0.21 13.71 -6.13
CA LEU A 72 -1.14 13.34 -5.73
C LEU A 72 -1.66 14.13 -4.53
N GLY A 73 -0.80 14.83 -3.81
CA GLY A 73 -1.17 15.61 -2.64
C GLY A 73 -1.29 14.80 -1.35
N TRP A 74 -0.93 13.54 -1.35
CA TRP A 74 -0.90 12.67 -0.17
C TRP A 74 0.27 11.70 -0.28
N ARG A 75 0.71 11.18 0.86
CA ARG A 75 1.88 10.29 0.91
C ARG A 75 1.47 8.83 0.92
N LEU A 76 1.99 8.05 -0.04
CA LEU A 76 1.89 6.59 0.00
C LEU A 76 3.07 6.04 0.81
N PRO A 77 2.82 5.43 1.98
CA PRO A 77 3.90 5.00 2.87
C PRO A 77 4.48 3.64 2.44
N LEU A 78 5.13 3.60 1.29
CA LEU A 78 5.60 2.35 0.69
C LEU A 78 6.59 1.61 1.57
N SER A 79 7.48 2.31 2.26
CA SER A 79 8.49 1.68 3.11
C SER A 79 7.89 0.83 4.23
N GLY A 80 6.81 1.29 4.83
CA GLY A 80 6.07 0.51 5.82
C GLY A 80 5.13 -0.50 5.18
N LEU A 81 4.47 -0.09 4.11
CA LEU A 81 3.46 -0.90 3.44
C LEU A 81 4.00 -2.24 2.94
N ARG A 82 5.27 -2.30 2.54
CA ARG A 82 5.94 -3.55 2.16
C ARG A 82 5.78 -4.64 3.23
N TYR A 83 5.80 -4.25 4.50
CA TYR A 83 5.65 -5.15 5.63
C TYR A 83 4.20 -5.29 6.06
N TRP A 84 3.47 -4.18 6.08
CA TRP A 84 2.09 -4.16 6.57
C TRP A 84 1.14 -4.99 5.72
N VAL A 85 1.37 -5.09 4.41
CA VAL A 85 0.55 -5.96 3.55
C VAL A 85 0.70 -7.44 3.89
N LEU A 86 1.78 -7.80 4.58
CA LEU A 86 2.03 -9.15 5.07
C LEU A 86 1.59 -9.32 6.53
N ALA A 87 0.94 -8.33 7.11
CA ALA A 87 0.56 -8.25 8.52
C ALA A 87 1.78 -8.29 9.44
N LEU A 88 2.88 -7.69 9.03
CA LEU A 88 4.13 -7.59 9.78
C LEU A 88 4.47 -6.13 10.05
N PRO A 89 5.08 -5.82 11.22
CA PRO A 89 5.61 -4.48 11.43
C PRO A 89 6.87 -4.26 10.61
N ALA A 90 7.10 -3.00 10.20
CA ALA A 90 8.33 -2.62 9.55
C ALA A 90 9.48 -2.64 10.58
N PRO A 91 10.73 -2.99 10.17
CA PRO A 91 11.86 -2.95 11.08
C PRO A 91 12.24 -1.52 11.45
N ARG A 92 12.94 -1.36 12.58
CA ARG A 92 13.58 -0.11 13.04
C ARG A 92 12.63 0.96 13.58
N SER A 93 11.36 0.69 13.78
CA SER A 93 10.49 1.61 14.50
C SER A 93 9.58 0.87 15.46
N ALA A 94 9.14 1.58 16.50
CA ALA A 94 8.27 1.01 17.50
C ALA A 94 6.89 0.74 16.92
N PHE A 95 6.24 -0.31 17.40
CA PHE A 95 4.92 -0.70 16.94
C PHE A 95 4.09 -1.30 18.07
N ASN A 96 2.77 -1.30 17.90
CA ASN A 96 1.83 -2.03 18.74
C ASN A 96 0.95 -2.90 17.84
N ILE A 97 0.69 -4.12 18.28
CA ILE A 97 -0.16 -5.07 17.56
C ILE A 97 -1.24 -5.60 18.51
N GLU A 98 -2.48 -5.61 18.02
CA GLU A 98 -3.59 -6.30 18.65
C GLU A 98 -4.01 -7.46 17.74
N HIS A 99 -4.38 -8.59 18.35
CA HIS A 99 -4.69 -9.82 17.62
C HIS A 99 -6.15 -10.17 17.74
N HIS A 100 -6.69 -10.83 16.71
CA HIS A 100 -7.95 -11.56 16.80
C HIS A 100 -7.79 -12.77 17.73
N THR A 101 -8.91 -13.37 18.14
CA THR A 101 -8.89 -14.56 19.01
C THR A 101 -8.16 -15.73 18.38
N ASN A 102 -8.10 -15.80 17.04
CA ASN A 102 -7.38 -16.85 16.34
C ASN A 102 -5.88 -16.56 16.18
N GLY A 103 -5.38 -15.43 16.72
CA GLY A 103 -3.98 -15.05 16.65
C GLY A 103 -3.57 -14.20 15.46
N GLN A 104 -4.44 -14.01 14.48
CA GLN A 104 -4.15 -13.14 13.35
C GLN A 104 -4.12 -11.68 13.78
N THR A 105 -3.29 -10.85 13.12
CA THR A 105 -3.22 -9.43 13.41
C THR A 105 -4.55 -8.76 13.07
N MET A 106 -5.10 -8.04 14.02
CA MET A 106 -6.31 -7.25 13.86
C MET A 106 -5.99 -5.78 13.62
N LEU A 107 -5.06 -5.25 14.41
CA LEU A 107 -4.68 -3.84 14.40
C LEU A 107 -3.18 -3.73 14.57
N LEU A 108 -2.55 -2.94 13.70
CA LEU A 108 -1.14 -2.60 13.80
C LEU A 108 -1.02 -1.08 13.82
N SER A 109 -0.29 -0.56 14.81
CA SER A 109 0.01 0.87 14.92
C SER A 109 1.51 1.07 14.81
N GLN A 110 1.94 1.84 13.83
CA GLN A 110 3.36 2.11 13.59
C GLN A 110 3.50 3.40 12.77
N ASP A 111 4.50 4.22 13.08
CA ASP A 111 4.82 5.45 12.35
C ASP A 111 3.63 6.40 12.19
N ASN A 112 2.79 6.50 13.23
CA ASN A 112 1.55 7.28 13.24
C ASN A 112 0.49 6.77 12.28
N TRP A 113 0.68 5.61 11.69
CA TRP A 113 -0.34 4.92 10.92
C TRP A 113 -1.07 3.92 11.80
N THR A 114 -2.37 3.79 11.56
CA THR A 114 -3.20 2.76 12.16
C THR A 114 -3.70 1.86 11.03
N ILE A 115 -3.37 0.58 11.10
CA ILE A 115 -3.71 -0.38 10.05
C ILE A 115 -4.67 -1.42 10.62
N HIS A 116 -5.87 -1.48 10.05
CA HIS A 116 -6.89 -2.45 10.41
C HIS A 116 -6.90 -3.58 9.39
N TYR A 117 -6.83 -4.81 9.87
CA TYR A 117 -6.91 -6.01 9.04
C TYR A 117 -8.28 -6.62 9.20
N THR A 118 -9.11 -6.53 8.18
CA THR A 118 -10.51 -6.94 8.26
C THR A 118 -10.81 -8.26 7.56
N ARG A 119 -9.89 -8.73 6.72
CA ARG A 119 -10.07 -9.98 6.00
C ARG A 119 -8.74 -10.64 5.68
N TYR A 120 -8.71 -11.96 5.85
CA TYR A 120 -7.58 -12.83 5.50
C TYR A 120 -8.05 -13.90 4.51
N ALA A 121 -7.10 -14.49 3.79
CA ALA A 121 -7.40 -15.57 2.84
C ALA A 121 -7.94 -16.81 3.54
N ALA A 122 -7.47 -17.10 4.75
CA ALA A 122 -7.92 -18.22 5.58
C ALA A 122 -7.76 -17.86 7.06
N GLN A 123 -8.33 -18.68 7.96
CA GLN A 123 -8.24 -18.43 9.40
C GLN A 123 -7.02 -19.12 10.03
N THR A 124 -5.88 -19.08 9.36
CA THR A 124 -4.63 -19.65 9.82
C THR A 124 -3.58 -18.55 10.01
N LEU A 125 -2.58 -18.80 10.89
CA LEU A 125 -1.57 -17.79 11.20
C LEU A 125 -0.66 -17.45 10.03
N ASP A 126 -0.50 -18.35 9.07
CA ASP A 126 0.30 -18.14 7.87
C ASP A 126 -0.49 -17.54 6.71
N SER A 127 -1.77 -17.26 6.91
CA SER A 127 -2.62 -16.68 5.88
C SER A 127 -2.25 -15.23 5.60
N LEU A 128 -2.32 -14.82 4.34
CA LEU A 128 -2.05 -13.45 3.93
C LEU A 128 -3.33 -12.59 4.01
N PRO A 129 -3.19 -11.30 4.36
CA PRO A 129 -4.32 -10.38 4.38
C PRO A 129 -4.92 -10.20 2.99
N LEU A 130 -6.24 -10.03 2.94
CA LEU A 130 -6.96 -9.66 1.72
C LEU A 130 -7.57 -8.26 1.80
N ARG A 131 -7.69 -7.69 2.99
CA ARG A 131 -8.26 -6.35 3.13
C ARG A 131 -7.62 -5.62 4.31
N LEU A 132 -7.10 -4.43 4.02
CA LEU A 132 -6.49 -3.54 4.98
C LEU A 132 -7.09 -2.14 4.85
N ALA A 133 -7.22 -1.44 5.99
CA ALA A 133 -7.53 -0.03 6.00
C ALA A 133 -6.43 0.69 6.79
N LEU A 134 -5.79 1.67 6.16
CA LEU A 134 -4.73 2.47 6.76
C LEU A 134 -5.24 3.88 6.98
N GLN A 135 -4.99 4.43 8.17
CA GLN A 135 -5.46 5.77 8.53
C GLN A 135 -4.34 6.59 9.15
N ARG A 136 -4.25 7.85 8.75
CA ARG A 136 -3.35 8.85 9.33
C ARG A 136 -3.80 10.25 8.94
N ASP A 137 -4.01 11.12 9.95
CA ASP A 137 -4.24 12.56 9.75
C ASP A 137 -5.29 12.90 8.69
N GLY A 138 -6.44 12.23 8.73
CA GLY A 138 -7.53 12.46 7.79
C GLY A 138 -7.38 11.76 6.44
N LEU A 139 -6.28 11.07 6.23
CA LEU A 139 -6.07 10.22 5.06
C LEU A 139 -6.48 8.78 5.38
N GLU A 140 -7.28 8.20 4.51
CA GLU A 140 -7.64 6.79 4.60
C GLU A 140 -7.30 6.09 3.30
N ILE A 141 -6.57 4.99 3.40
CA ILE A 141 -6.21 4.13 2.28
C ILE A 141 -6.84 2.77 2.54
N GLN A 142 -7.69 2.31 1.64
CA GLN A 142 -8.22 0.96 1.69
C GLN A 142 -7.61 0.13 0.58
N LEU A 143 -7.08 -1.01 0.93
CA LEU A 143 -6.47 -1.95 -0.01
C LEU A 143 -7.27 -3.24 0.03
N LEU A 144 -7.84 -3.61 -1.12
CA LEU A 144 -8.51 -4.88 -1.34
C LEU A 144 -7.62 -5.72 -2.24
N ILE A 145 -7.12 -6.83 -1.72
CA ILE A 145 -6.23 -7.70 -2.47
C ILE A 145 -7.07 -8.83 -3.05
N ASP A 146 -7.16 -8.87 -4.36
CA ASP A 146 -7.90 -9.92 -5.07
C ASP A 146 -7.04 -11.16 -5.27
N GLU A 147 -5.73 -10.98 -5.43
CA GLU A 147 -4.82 -12.08 -5.72
C GLU A 147 -3.42 -11.80 -5.19
N TRP A 148 -2.82 -12.81 -4.55
CA TRP A 148 -1.41 -12.87 -4.20
C TRP A 148 -0.69 -13.84 -5.12
N GLU A 149 0.44 -13.43 -5.69
CA GLU A 149 1.37 -14.31 -6.40
C GLU A 149 2.72 -14.24 -5.71
N ILE A 150 3.19 -15.38 -5.35
CA ILE A 150 4.47 -15.48 -4.62
C ILE A 150 5.55 -16.08 -5.52
#